data_35a6e48ff042e9f6caad68809b5a25fc
#
_entry.id   35a6e48ff042e9f6caad68809b5a25fc
#
_cell.length_a   1.000
_cell.length_b   1.000
_cell.length_c   1.000
_cell.angle_alpha   90.00
_cell.angle_beta   90.00
_cell.angle_gamma   90.00
#
_symmetry.space_group_name_H-M   'P 1'
#
loop_
_entity.id
_entity.type
_entity.pdbx_description
1 polymer ?
#
loop_
_entity_poly.entity_id
_entity_poly.type
_entity_poly.pdbx_seq_one_letter_code
_entity_poly.pdbx_strand_id
1 'polypeptide(L)'
;MKETMDSIAARADDCMGRGDWDGAERVFLAALAEAEETGDRRAALSLCSELMGFYRQRGDAGKFYPVFDRGMELLGDVRPGAAARGTILINAATALAAFGAAERALPLFRESESLYAAALDADNTRLAALYNNMAAALDALRRPDEAERYMLRALENQKQRPGDLDLAVTYVNLAQHYAAQNDTDACIAACLDKAMERMDSPDAVWEYYYAHTARKIAPALEALGRADAARDLRERADIIYEGT
;
A
#
# COMPACT_ATOMS: atom_id res chain seq x y z
N MET A 1 -31.64 2.35 -6.56
CA MET A 1 -30.50 2.89 -7.34
C MET A 1 -29.28 2.11 -6.83
N LYS A 2 -28.56 1.47 -7.72
CA LYS A 2 -27.40 0.63 -7.31
C LYS A 2 -26.33 1.52 -6.69
N GLU A 3 -25.83 1.14 -5.52
CA GLU A 3 -24.76 1.88 -4.85
C GLU A 3 -23.45 1.80 -5.67
N THR A 4 -22.71 2.89 -5.75
CA THR A 4 -21.42 2.92 -6.48
C THR A 4 -20.29 2.41 -5.61
N MET A 5 -19.20 1.90 -6.23
CA MET A 5 -17.99 1.49 -5.51
C MET A 5 -17.43 2.61 -4.64
N ASP A 6 -17.41 3.85 -5.15
CA ASP A 6 -16.93 5.02 -4.41
C ASP A 6 -17.77 5.30 -3.15
N SER A 7 -19.11 5.13 -3.22
CA SER A 7 -19.99 5.27 -2.06
C SER A 7 -19.76 4.19 -1.01
N ILE A 8 -19.57 2.94 -1.46
CA ILE A 8 -19.25 1.80 -0.56
C ILE A 8 -17.91 2.02 0.13
N ALA A 9 -16.89 2.40 -0.63
CA ALA A 9 -15.56 2.70 -0.09
C ALA A 9 -15.61 3.85 0.93
N ALA A 10 -16.27 4.96 0.60
CA ALA A 10 -16.40 6.11 1.51
C ALA A 10 -17.10 5.75 2.83
N ARG A 11 -18.13 4.91 2.80
CA ARG A 11 -18.80 4.42 4.01
C ARG A 11 -17.91 3.51 4.85
N ALA A 12 -17.14 2.64 4.21
CA ALA A 12 -16.18 1.78 4.91
C ALA A 12 -15.05 2.60 5.52
N ASP A 13 -14.52 3.60 4.79
CA ASP A 13 -13.48 4.51 5.26
C ASP A 13 -13.96 5.33 6.46
N ASP A 14 -15.20 5.83 6.45
CA ASP A 14 -15.81 6.53 7.58
C ASP A 14 -15.92 5.62 8.82
N CYS A 15 -16.32 4.37 8.65
CA CYS A 15 -16.30 3.38 9.75
C CYS A 15 -14.88 3.15 10.27
N MET A 16 -13.89 2.96 9.38
CA MET A 16 -12.48 2.77 9.79
C MET A 16 -11.91 4.00 10.49
N GLY A 17 -12.25 5.20 10.02
CA GLY A 17 -11.83 6.47 10.64
C GLY A 17 -12.32 6.61 12.09
N ARG A 18 -13.50 6.06 12.42
CA ARG A 18 -14.05 5.98 13.78
C ARG A 18 -13.60 4.76 14.57
N GLY A 19 -12.73 3.92 14.03
CA GLY A 19 -12.30 2.67 14.66
C GLY A 19 -13.35 1.54 14.60
N ASP A 20 -14.47 1.71 13.91
CA ASP A 20 -15.51 0.67 13.73
C ASP A 20 -15.13 -0.28 12.56
N TRP A 21 -14.11 -1.08 12.80
CA TRP A 21 -13.64 -2.06 11.84
C TRP A 21 -14.71 -3.11 11.49
N ASP A 22 -15.54 -3.49 12.44
CA ASP A 22 -16.62 -4.46 12.20
C ASP A 22 -17.74 -3.83 11.37
N GLY A 23 -17.99 -2.53 11.52
CA GLY A 23 -18.89 -1.75 10.67
C GLY A 23 -18.41 -1.71 9.22
N ALA A 24 -17.12 -1.41 9.03
CA ALA A 24 -16.51 -1.41 7.70
C ALA A 24 -16.59 -2.79 7.02
N GLU A 25 -16.31 -3.85 7.76
CA GLU A 25 -16.45 -5.22 7.26
C GLU A 25 -17.88 -5.51 6.79
N ARG A 26 -18.88 -5.16 7.61
CA ARG A 26 -20.30 -5.34 7.24
C ARG A 26 -20.66 -4.59 5.97
N VAL A 27 -20.15 -3.38 5.78
CA VAL A 27 -20.39 -2.58 4.56
C VAL A 27 -19.86 -3.32 3.33
N PHE A 28 -18.60 -3.80 3.35
CA PHE A 28 -18.02 -4.51 2.23
C PHE A 28 -18.71 -5.86 1.95
N LEU A 29 -19.00 -6.64 3.00
CA LEU A 29 -19.63 -7.96 2.84
C LEU A 29 -21.07 -7.87 2.34
N ALA A 30 -21.85 -6.87 2.79
CA ALA A 30 -23.21 -6.64 2.29
C ALA A 30 -23.18 -6.29 0.79
N ALA A 31 -22.27 -5.41 0.37
CA ALA A 31 -22.10 -5.04 -1.03
C ALA A 31 -21.64 -6.24 -1.89
N LEU A 32 -20.74 -7.08 -1.38
CA LEU A 32 -20.29 -8.28 -2.06
C LEU A 32 -21.45 -9.28 -2.26
N ALA A 33 -22.25 -9.51 -1.23
CA ALA A 33 -23.43 -10.37 -1.31
C ALA A 33 -24.43 -9.86 -2.37
N GLU A 34 -24.73 -8.56 -2.38
CA GLU A 34 -25.60 -7.95 -3.40
C GLU A 34 -25.01 -8.12 -4.83
N ALA A 35 -23.70 -7.91 -4.99
CA ALA A 35 -23.04 -8.10 -6.29
C ALA A 35 -23.11 -9.57 -6.77
N GLU A 36 -22.99 -10.52 -5.87
CA GLU A 36 -23.11 -11.96 -6.18
C GLU A 36 -24.55 -12.35 -6.49
N GLU A 37 -25.54 -11.91 -5.72
CA GLU A 37 -26.96 -12.15 -5.96
C GLU A 37 -27.44 -11.58 -7.31
N THR A 38 -26.93 -10.40 -7.68
CA THR A 38 -27.27 -9.75 -8.97
C THR A 38 -26.44 -10.26 -10.14
N GLY A 39 -25.46 -11.12 -9.90
CA GLY A 39 -24.53 -11.62 -10.93
C GLY A 39 -23.55 -10.57 -11.45
N ASP A 40 -23.36 -9.45 -10.72
CA ASP A 40 -22.36 -8.42 -11.09
C ASP A 40 -20.93 -8.84 -10.72
N ARG A 41 -20.35 -9.70 -11.56
CA ARG A 41 -19.00 -10.23 -11.34
C ARG A 41 -17.92 -9.16 -11.32
N ARG A 42 -18.13 -7.99 -11.98
CA ARG A 42 -17.16 -6.88 -11.96
C ARG A 42 -17.16 -6.19 -10.60
N ALA A 43 -18.34 -5.90 -10.08
CA ALA A 43 -18.45 -5.34 -8.73
C ALA A 43 -17.92 -6.32 -7.67
N ALA A 44 -18.28 -7.60 -7.77
CA ALA A 44 -17.78 -8.63 -6.86
C ALA A 44 -16.24 -8.72 -6.87
N LEU A 45 -15.60 -8.67 -8.05
CA LEU A 45 -14.13 -8.65 -8.17
C LEU A 45 -13.51 -7.43 -7.50
N SER A 46 -14.06 -6.23 -7.73
CA SER A 46 -13.58 -5.01 -7.08
C SER A 46 -13.71 -5.09 -5.57
N LEU A 47 -14.85 -5.58 -5.06
CA LEU A 47 -15.07 -5.76 -3.62
C LEU A 47 -14.14 -6.81 -3.00
N CYS A 48 -13.84 -7.88 -3.69
CA CYS A 48 -12.81 -8.83 -3.25
C CYS A 48 -11.44 -8.13 -3.14
N SER A 49 -11.08 -7.25 -4.10
CA SER A 49 -9.83 -6.49 -4.04
C SER A 49 -9.77 -5.55 -2.83
N GLU A 50 -10.85 -4.83 -2.53
CA GLU A 50 -10.95 -3.97 -1.33
C GLU A 50 -10.86 -4.79 -0.04
N LEU A 51 -11.58 -5.91 0.04
CA LEU A 51 -11.55 -6.81 1.19
C LEU A 51 -10.17 -7.44 1.43
N MET A 52 -9.40 -7.74 0.37
CA MET A 52 -8.00 -8.19 0.54
C MET A 52 -7.15 -7.14 1.25
N GLY A 53 -7.29 -5.86 0.86
CA GLY A 53 -6.63 -4.74 1.53
C GLY A 53 -7.09 -4.55 2.97
N PHE A 54 -8.39 -4.62 3.19
CA PHE A 54 -9.01 -4.49 4.50
C PHE A 54 -8.55 -5.58 5.48
N TYR A 55 -8.60 -6.87 5.10
CA TYR A 55 -8.15 -7.94 5.97
C TYR A 55 -6.63 -7.92 6.21
N ARG A 56 -5.85 -7.45 5.25
CA ARG A 56 -4.42 -7.18 5.46
C ARG A 56 -4.20 -6.15 6.57
N GLN A 57 -4.95 -5.05 6.58
CA GLN A 57 -4.85 -4.02 7.61
C GLN A 57 -5.29 -4.54 8.99
N ARG A 58 -6.30 -5.40 9.04
CA ARG A 58 -6.75 -6.06 10.28
C ARG A 58 -5.82 -7.18 10.76
N GLY A 59 -4.90 -7.65 9.92
CA GLY A 59 -4.08 -8.83 10.23
C GLY A 59 -4.88 -10.14 10.23
N ASP A 60 -6.05 -10.20 9.57
CA ASP A 60 -6.94 -11.37 9.57
C ASP A 60 -6.69 -12.27 8.36
N ALA A 61 -5.68 -13.13 8.48
CA ALA A 61 -5.34 -14.10 7.44
C ALA A 61 -6.48 -15.10 7.18
N GLY A 62 -7.26 -15.47 8.23
CA GLY A 62 -8.34 -16.43 8.11
C GLY A 62 -9.44 -15.97 7.17
N LYS A 63 -9.80 -14.70 7.22
CA LYS A 63 -10.79 -14.09 6.34
C LYS A 63 -10.20 -13.66 4.99
N PHE A 64 -8.91 -13.37 4.94
CA PHE A 64 -8.22 -13.00 3.69
C PHE A 64 -8.22 -14.13 2.66
N TYR A 65 -7.80 -15.34 3.02
CA TYR A 65 -7.63 -16.41 2.03
C TYR A 65 -8.91 -16.78 1.27
N PRO A 66 -10.09 -16.93 1.88
CA PRO A 66 -11.32 -17.18 1.13
C PRO A 66 -11.65 -16.07 0.11
N VAL A 67 -11.44 -14.81 0.49
CA VAL A 67 -11.65 -13.66 -0.39
C VAL A 67 -10.60 -13.60 -1.51
N PHE A 68 -9.36 -13.93 -1.20
CA PHE A 68 -8.29 -14.05 -2.19
C PHE A 68 -8.63 -15.11 -3.25
N ASP A 69 -9.01 -16.31 -2.84
CA ASP A 69 -9.35 -17.40 -3.76
C ASP A 69 -10.53 -17.01 -4.65
N ARG A 70 -11.57 -16.40 -4.06
CA ARG A 70 -12.73 -15.90 -4.81
C ARG A 70 -12.36 -14.78 -5.79
N GLY A 71 -11.54 -13.82 -5.36
CA GLY A 71 -11.05 -12.73 -6.20
C GLY A 71 -10.23 -13.24 -7.39
N MET A 72 -9.36 -14.25 -7.17
CA MET A 72 -8.55 -14.84 -8.25
C MET A 72 -9.40 -15.64 -9.26
N GLU A 73 -10.44 -16.34 -8.80
CA GLU A 73 -11.42 -16.97 -9.67
C GLU A 73 -12.13 -15.93 -10.56
N LEU A 74 -12.69 -14.89 -9.94
CA LEU A 74 -13.37 -13.81 -10.66
C LEU A 74 -12.44 -13.08 -11.64
N LEU A 75 -11.16 -12.89 -11.28
CA LEU A 75 -10.16 -12.24 -12.14
C LEU A 75 -9.91 -13.03 -13.43
N GLY A 76 -10.00 -14.38 -13.37
CA GLY A 76 -9.92 -15.26 -14.54
C GLY A 76 -11.09 -15.06 -15.51
N ASP A 77 -12.28 -14.82 -14.97
CA ASP A 77 -13.53 -14.75 -15.74
C ASP A 77 -13.83 -13.33 -16.28
N VAL A 78 -13.66 -12.31 -15.43
CA VAL A 78 -14.06 -10.92 -15.73
C VAL A 78 -13.15 -10.25 -16.76
N ARG A 79 -11.86 -10.59 -16.79
CA ARG A 79 -10.84 -10.01 -17.67
C ARG A 79 -10.87 -8.48 -17.71
N PRO A 80 -10.59 -7.81 -16.58
CA PRO A 80 -10.52 -6.35 -16.53
C PRO A 80 -9.39 -5.82 -17.40
N GLY A 81 -9.42 -4.52 -17.73
CA GLY A 81 -8.31 -3.86 -18.45
C GLY A 81 -6.98 -3.97 -17.68
N ALA A 82 -5.87 -3.84 -18.38
CA ALA A 82 -4.52 -4.11 -17.85
C ALA A 82 -4.21 -3.36 -16.53
N ALA A 83 -4.51 -2.05 -16.47
CA ALA A 83 -4.26 -1.27 -15.26
C ALA A 83 -5.09 -1.76 -14.06
N ALA A 84 -6.38 -2.06 -14.27
CA ALA A 84 -7.25 -2.57 -13.21
C ALA A 84 -6.82 -3.97 -12.76
N ARG A 85 -6.46 -4.85 -13.71
CA ARG A 85 -5.91 -6.17 -13.40
C ARG A 85 -4.64 -6.05 -12.57
N GLY A 86 -3.73 -5.17 -12.97
CA GLY A 86 -2.49 -4.89 -12.24
C GLY A 86 -2.75 -4.45 -10.79
N THR A 87 -3.71 -3.54 -10.57
CA THR A 87 -4.08 -3.08 -9.23
C THR A 87 -4.59 -4.24 -8.35
N ILE A 88 -5.49 -5.07 -8.87
CA ILE A 88 -6.02 -6.24 -8.13
C ILE A 88 -4.89 -7.21 -7.74
N LEU A 89 -3.99 -7.48 -8.67
CA LEU A 89 -2.83 -8.35 -8.43
C LEU A 89 -1.88 -7.78 -7.37
N ILE A 90 -1.66 -6.45 -7.36
CA ILE A 90 -0.85 -5.79 -6.32
C ILE A 90 -1.50 -5.93 -4.95
N ASN A 91 -2.81 -5.68 -4.83
CA ASN A 91 -3.53 -5.82 -3.57
C ASN A 91 -3.44 -7.25 -3.03
N ALA A 92 -3.67 -8.24 -3.90
CA ALA A 92 -3.54 -9.65 -3.58
C ALA A 92 -2.10 -10.02 -3.14
N ALA A 93 -1.09 -9.59 -3.91
CA ALA A 93 0.31 -9.88 -3.63
C ALA A 93 0.79 -9.22 -2.34
N THR A 94 0.41 -7.95 -2.11
CA THR A 94 0.77 -7.21 -0.89
C THR A 94 0.20 -7.89 0.35
N ALA A 95 -1.05 -8.35 0.28
CA ALA A 95 -1.66 -9.07 1.38
C ALA A 95 -1.01 -10.45 1.61
N LEU A 96 -0.73 -11.22 0.55
CA LEU A 96 0.02 -12.48 0.65
C LEU A 96 1.38 -12.28 1.32
N ALA A 97 2.15 -11.26 0.91
CA ALA A 97 3.44 -10.95 1.50
C ALA A 97 3.32 -10.59 2.98
N ALA A 98 2.32 -9.77 3.36
CA ALA A 98 2.04 -9.40 4.74
C ALA A 98 1.69 -10.61 5.62
N PHE A 99 1.06 -11.63 5.07
CA PHE A 99 0.74 -12.90 5.76
C PHE A 99 1.84 -13.97 5.60
N GLY A 100 3.07 -13.58 5.23
CA GLY A 100 4.23 -14.48 5.19
C GLY A 100 4.30 -15.37 3.94
N ALA A 101 3.46 -15.15 2.94
CA ALA A 101 3.44 -15.92 1.69
C ALA A 101 4.14 -15.17 0.53
N ALA A 102 5.32 -14.61 0.80
CA ALA A 102 6.07 -13.77 -0.15
C ALA A 102 6.44 -14.51 -1.45
N GLU A 103 6.73 -15.82 -1.40
CA GLU A 103 6.96 -16.63 -2.61
C GLU A 103 5.74 -16.66 -3.52
N ARG A 104 4.52 -16.74 -2.96
CA ARG A 104 3.27 -16.68 -3.72
C ARG A 104 2.97 -15.28 -4.25
N ALA A 105 3.43 -14.25 -3.57
CA ALA A 105 3.24 -12.85 -3.96
C ALA A 105 4.06 -12.46 -5.19
N LEU A 106 5.32 -12.90 -5.29
CA LEU A 106 6.24 -12.48 -6.35
C LEU A 106 5.72 -12.68 -7.78
N PRO A 107 5.12 -13.82 -8.17
CA PRO A 107 4.56 -13.97 -9.51
C PRO A 107 3.47 -12.95 -9.82
N LEU A 108 2.61 -12.61 -8.84
CA LEU A 108 1.54 -11.63 -9.01
C LEU A 108 2.10 -10.20 -9.17
N PHE A 109 3.12 -9.85 -8.40
CA PHE A 109 3.83 -8.58 -8.57
C PHE A 109 4.47 -8.47 -9.97
N ARG A 110 5.14 -9.53 -10.46
CA ARG A 110 5.75 -9.53 -11.80
C ARG A 110 4.73 -9.41 -12.92
N GLU A 111 3.58 -10.09 -12.81
CA GLU A 111 2.48 -9.93 -13.75
C GLU A 111 1.97 -8.49 -13.72
N SER A 112 1.77 -7.91 -12.52
CA SER A 112 1.36 -6.53 -12.36
C SER A 112 2.36 -5.55 -12.94
N GLU A 113 3.67 -5.74 -12.76
CA GLU A 113 4.72 -4.93 -13.38
C GLU A 113 4.59 -4.90 -14.90
N SER A 114 4.40 -6.07 -15.52
CA SER A 114 4.25 -6.19 -16.98
C SER A 114 2.98 -5.47 -17.46
N LEU A 115 1.87 -5.59 -16.72
CA LEU A 115 0.61 -4.94 -17.06
C LEU A 115 0.68 -3.42 -16.91
N TYR A 116 1.35 -2.92 -15.89
CA TYR A 116 1.54 -1.49 -15.66
C TYR A 116 2.50 -0.88 -16.68
N ALA A 117 3.59 -1.57 -17.04
CA ALA A 117 4.49 -1.13 -18.10
C ALA A 117 3.82 -0.99 -19.45
N ALA A 118 2.77 -1.78 -19.71
CA ALA A 118 2.01 -1.73 -20.95
C ALA A 118 0.85 -0.70 -20.94
N ALA A 119 0.37 -0.29 -19.77
CA ALA A 119 -0.87 0.45 -19.63
C ALA A 119 -0.73 1.83 -18.96
N LEU A 120 0.40 2.12 -18.32
CA LEU A 120 0.65 3.34 -17.58
C LEU A 120 1.88 4.07 -18.11
N ASP A 121 1.90 5.39 -17.93
CA ASP A 121 3.09 6.19 -18.18
C ASP A 121 4.21 5.81 -17.21
N ALA A 122 5.46 5.91 -17.66
CA ALA A 122 6.64 5.48 -16.92
C ALA A 122 6.81 6.18 -15.55
N ASP A 123 6.24 7.36 -15.40
CA ASP A 123 6.26 8.17 -14.18
C ASP A 123 4.99 8.02 -13.30
N ASN A 124 4.16 7.01 -13.57
CA ASN A 124 2.95 6.78 -12.79
C ASN A 124 3.28 6.31 -11.37
N THR A 125 2.70 6.96 -10.35
CA THR A 125 2.94 6.65 -8.93
C THR A 125 2.64 5.21 -8.54
N ARG A 126 1.72 4.53 -9.25
CA ARG A 126 1.42 3.12 -9.02
C ARG A 126 2.61 2.19 -9.26
N LEU A 127 3.53 2.57 -10.18
CA LEU A 127 4.76 1.82 -10.40
C LEU A 127 5.70 1.92 -9.18
N ALA A 128 5.85 3.10 -8.60
CA ALA A 128 6.66 3.27 -7.40
C ALA A 128 6.09 2.48 -6.21
N ALA A 129 4.78 2.50 -6.02
CA ALA A 129 4.10 1.71 -4.99
C ALA A 129 4.31 0.20 -5.21
N LEU A 130 4.18 -0.28 -6.45
CA LEU A 130 4.48 -1.66 -6.82
C LEU A 130 5.93 -2.04 -6.48
N TYR A 131 6.90 -1.21 -6.85
CA TYR A 131 8.32 -1.48 -6.60
C TYR A 131 8.65 -1.54 -5.11
N ASN A 132 8.09 -0.65 -4.29
CA ASN A 132 8.22 -0.70 -2.84
C ASN A 132 7.65 -2.00 -2.24
N ASN A 133 6.48 -2.44 -2.70
CA ASN A 133 5.86 -3.68 -2.22
C ASN A 133 6.63 -4.93 -2.66
N MET A 134 7.17 -4.93 -3.90
CA MET A 134 8.05 -5.99 -4.37
C MET A 134 9.35 -6.07 -3.57
N ALA A 135 9.95 -4.92 -3.27
CA ALA A 135 11.17 -4.86 -2.47
C ALA A 135 10.95 -5.44 -1.07
N ALA A 136 9.86 -5.07 -0.40
CA ALA A 136 9.52 -5.64 0.91
C ALA A 136 9.33 -7.18 0.87
N ALA A 137 8.69 -7.69 -0.18
CA ALA A 137 8.54 -9.14 -0.37
C ALA A 137 9.88 -9.83 -0.62
N LEU A 138 10.78 -9.21 -1.39
CA LEU A 138 12.12 -9.73 -1.66
C LEU A 138 13.02 -9.73 -0.41
N ASP A 139 12.94 -8.69 0.43
CA ASP A 139 13.62 -8.66 1.72
C ASP A 139 13.14 -9.78 2.64
N ALA A 140 11.83 -10.02 2.70
CA ALA A 140 11.26 -11.14 3.44
C ALA A 140 11.77 -12.51 2.95
N LEU A 141 12.10 -12.61 1.66
CA LEU A 141 12.69 -13.80 1.03
C LEU A 141 14.22 -13.86 1.10
N ARG A 142 14.86 -12.95 1.82
CA ARG A 142 16.31 -12.86 1.93
C ARG A 142 17.03 -12.68 0.56
N ARG A 143 16.44 -11.84 -0.29
CA ARG A 143 16.95 -11.45 -1.62
C ARG A 143 17.27 -9.95 -1.66
N PRO A 144 18.23 -9.47 -0.80
CA PRO A 144 18.47 -8.05 -0.58
C PRO A 144 18.90 -7.29 -1.85
N ASP A 145 19.78 -7.85 -2.67
CA ASP A 145 20.25 -7.18 -3.90
C ASP A 145 19.10 -6.88 -4.88
N GLU A 146 18.09 -7.74 -4.91
CA GLU A 146 16.91 -7.51 -5.75
C GLU A 146 15.96 -6.51 -5.11
N ALA A 147 15.82 -6.55 -3.79
CA ALA A 147 15.01 -5.58 -3.04
C ALA A 147 15.56 -4.16 -3.24
N GLU A 148 16.86 -3.96 -3.06
CA GLU A 148 17.49 -2.65 -3.27
C GLU A 148 17.25 -2.12 -4.69
N ARG A 149 17.43 -2.96 -5.72
CA ARG A 149 17.17 -2.55 -7.10
C ARG A 149 15.75 -2.04 -7.31
N TYR A 150 14.74 -2.68 -6.71
CA TYR A 150 13.36 -2.21 -6.82
C TYR A 150 13.12 -0.92 -6.04
N MET A 151 13.72 -0.73 -4.87
CA MET A 151 13.64 0.54 -4.13
C MET A 151 14.27 1.69 -4.93
N LEU A 152 15.42 1.45 -5.56
CA LEU A 152 16.07 2.45 -6.43
C LEU A 152 15.22 2.79 -7.66
N ARG A 153 14.55 1.80 -8.27
CA ARG A 153 13.57 2.05 -9.34
C ARG A 153 12.38 2.88 -8.86
N ALA A 154 11.89 2.64 -7.63
CA ALA A 154 10.83 3.45 -7.04
C ALA A 154 11.27 4.92 -6.89
N LEU A 155 12.48 5.16 -6.36
CA LEU A 155 13.06 6.50 -6.26
C LEU A 155 13.23 7.16 -7.64
N GLU A 156 13.67 6.43 -8.65
CA GLU A 156 13.86 6.96 -9.98
C GLU A 156 12.52 7.36 -10.64
N ASN A 157 11.49 6.55 -10.46
CA ASN A 157 10.14 6.83 -10.96
C ASN A 157 9.56 8.11 -10.31
N GLN A 158 9.86 8.36 -9.03
CA GLN A 158 9.32 9.49 -8.26
C GLN A 158 10.14 10.78 -8.38
N LYS A 159 11.38 10.75 -8.89
CA LYS A 159 12.30 11.91 -8.94
C LYS A 159 11.73 13.17 -9.60
N GLN A 160 10.71 13.06 -10.41
CA GLN A 160 10.15 14.15 -11.19
C GLN A 160 8.97 14.86 -10.52
N ARG A 161 8.60 14.49 -9.29
CA ARG A 161 7.43 15.05 -8.59
C ARG A 161 7.82 15.75 -7.30
N PRO A 162 7.89 17.10 -7.28
CA PRO A 162 8.04 17.86 -6.05
C PRO A 162 6.86 17.57 -5.10
N GLY A 163 7.14 17.43 -3.80
CA GLY A 163 6.11 17.24 -2.78
C GLY A 163 5.47 15.84 -2.70
N ASP A 164 6.00 14.86 -3.43
CA ASP A 164 5.51 13.49 -3.39
C ASP A 164 5.92 12.81 -2.07
N LEU A 165 4.95 12.63 -1.17
CA LEU A 165 5.14 11.98 0.14
C LEU A 165 5.50 10.48 0.03
N ASP A 166 5.22 9.84 -1.11
CA ASP A 166 5.64 8.46 -1.36
C ASP A 166 7.17 8.32 -1.42
N LEU A 167 7.89 9.40 -1.77
CA LEU A 167 9.35 9.45 -1.66
C LEU A 167 9.82 9.27 -0.22
N ALA A 168 9.14 9.89 0.76
CA ALA A 168 9.47 9.71 2.16
C ALA A 168 9.35 8.24 2.56
N VAL A 169 8.26 7.58 2.15
CA VAL A 169 8.06 6.14 2.38
C VAL A 169 9.19 5.32 1.74
N THR A 170 9.57 5.61 0.49
CA THR A 170 10.61 4.87 -0.21
C THR A 170 11.97 5.04 0.47
N TYR A 171 12.32 6.25 0.92
CA TYR A 171 13.57 6.48 1.66
C TYR A 171 13.58 5.77 3.02
N VAL A 172 12.45 5.74 3.75
CA VAL A 172 12.37 4.99 5.01
C VAL A 172 12.49 3.49 4.76
N ASN A 173 11.87 2.93 3.71
CA ASN A 173 12.04 1.53 3.34
C ASN A 173 13.51 1.21 3.03
N LEU A 174 14.19 2.09 2.31
CA LEU A 174 15.62 1.92 1.99
C LEU A 174 16.50 2.01 3.25
N ALA A 175 16.18 2.89 4.20
CA ALA A 175 16.87 2.96 5.49
C ALA A 175 16.69 1.66 6.31
N GLN A 176 15.49 1.10 6.34
CA GLN A 176 15.23 -0.18 6.99
C GLN A 176 15.97 -1.34 6.31
N HIS A 177 16.00 -1.32 4.97
CA HIS A 177 16.76 -2.29 4.18
C HIS A 177 18.25 -2.26 4.54
N TYR A 178 18.90 -1.08 4.51
CA TYR A 178 20.32 -0.92 4.86
C TYR A 178 20.60 -1.32 6.32
N ALA A 179 19.71 -0.96 7.25
CA ALA A 179 19.84 -1.40 8.64
C ALA A 179 19.78 -2.94 8.78
N ALA A 180 18.91 -3.61 8.03
CA ALA A 180 18.82 -5.07 8.03
C ALA A 180 20.05 -5.76 7.43
N GLN A 181 20.78 -5.08 6.54
CA GLN A 181 22.03 -5.55 5.96
C GLN A 181 23.27 -5.20 6.82
N ASN A 182 23.09 -4.53 7.97
CA ASN A 182 24.16 -3.97 8.80
C ASN A 182 25.09 -3.01 8.00
N ASP A 183 24.48 -2.22 7.14
CA ASP A 183 25.18 -1.17 6.39
C ASP A 183 25.57 -0.01 7.32
N THR A 184 26.31 0.96 6.79
CA THR A 184 26.84 2.05 7.59
C THR A 184 25.73 2.96 8.14
N ASP A 185 25.90 3.44 9.38
CA ASP A 185 25.00 4.42 9.99
C ASP A 185 24.81 5.67 9.10
N ALA A 186 25.82 6.02 8.31
CA ALA A 186 25.78 7.15 7.40
C ALA A 186 24.78 6.96 6.26
N CYS A 187 24.68 5.75 5.67
CA CYS A 187 23.70 5.45 4.62
C CYS A 187 22.28 5.48 5.18
N ILE A 188 22.07 4.90 6.35
CA ILE A 188 20.78 4.90 7.04
C ILE A 188 20.36 6.34 7.36
N ALA A 189 21.25 7.13 7.97
CA ALA A 189 21.00 8.52 8.33
C ALA A 189 20.65 9.37 7.10
N ALA A 190 21.41 9.23 6.00
CA ALA A 190 21.14 9.96 4.77
C ALA A 190 19.77 9.65 4.17
N CYS A 191 19.31 8.40 4.24
CA CYS A 191 17.96 8.03 3.80
C CYS A 191 16.89 8.65 4.71
N LEU A 192 17.07 8.60 6.03
CA LEU A 192 16.12 9.19 6.98
C LEU A 192 16.05 10.72 6.85
N ASP A 193 17.19 11.40 6.64
CA ASP A 193 17.23 12.85 6.42
C ASP A 193 16.49 13.24 5.14
N LYS A 194 16.64 12.46 4.05
CA LYS A 194 15.87 12.67 2.82
C LYS A 194 14.37 12.41 3.00
N ALA A 195 13.99 11.43 3.81
CA ALA A 195 12.59 11.18 4.13
C ALA A 195 11.98 12.38 4.86
N MET A 196 12.67 12.91 5.87
CA MET A 196 12.21 14.08 6.61
C MET A 196 12.18 15.34 5.75
N GLU A 197 13.17 15.55 4.86
CA GLU A 197 13.14 16.63 3.87
C GLU A 197 11.85 16.65 3.05
N ARG A 198 11.30 15.47 2.70
CA ARG A 198 10.03 15.37 1.97
C ARG A 198 8.83 15.68 2.86
N MET A 199 8.83 15.19 4.09
CA MET A 199 7.75 15.47 5.06
C MET A 199 7.71 16.94 5.49
N ASP A 200 8.87 17.61 5.52
CA ASP A 200 9.02 19.02 5.90
C ASP A 200 8.97 19.98 4.70
N SER A 201 8.76 19.46 3.48
CA SER A 201 8.68 20.28 2.28
C SER A 201 7.54 21.30 2.37
N PRO A 202 7.76 22.56 1.96
CA PRO A 202 6.68 23.54 1.84
C PRO A 202 5.57 23.12 0.87
N ASP A 203 5.90 22.21 -0.07
CA ASP A 203 4.96 21.67 -1.06
C ASP A 203 4.17 20.48 -0.50
N ALA A 204 4.50 19.99 0.69
CA ALA A 204 3.75 18.94 1.35
C ALA A 204 2.42 19.49 1.89
N VAL A 205 1.33 19.12 1.24
CA VAL A 205 -0.02 19.55 1.67
C VAL A 205 -0.42 18.74 2.90
N TRP A 206 -0.71 19.44 3.99
CA TRP A 206 -1.11 18.85 5.28
C TRP A 206 -2.58 18.45 5.26
N GLU A 207 -2.88 17.39 4.57
CA GLU A 207 -4.19 16.76 4.44
C GLU A 207 -4.16 15.30 4.94
N TYR A 208 -5.27 14.60 4.79
CA TYR A 208 -5.41 13.19 5.19
C TYR A 208 -4.25 12.30 4.69
N TYR A 209 -3.79 12.52 3.45
CA TYR A 209 -2.69 11.73 2.89
C TYR A 209 -1.35 11.98 3.59
N TYR A 210 -1.08 13.22 4.03
CA TYR A 210 0.08 13.53 4.85
C TYR A 210 0.01 12.82 6.21
N ALA A 211 -1.14 12.92 6.89
CA ALA A 211 -1.35 12.28 8.19
C ALA A 211 -1.20 10.75 8.11
N HIS A 212 -1.76 10.15 7.05
CA HIS A 212 -1.59 8.72 6.78
C HIS A 212 -0.12 8.34 6.57
N THR A 213 0.62 9.10 5.76
CA THR A 213 2.05 8.88 5.50
C THR A 213 2.87 9.05 6.75
N ALA A 214 2.63 10.10 7.53
CA ALA A 214 3.30 10.38 8.80
C ALA A 214 3.15 9.21 9.79
N ARG A 215 1.92 8.72 9.99
CA ARG A 215 1.67 7.55 10.85
C ARG A 215 2.31 6.26 10.31
N LYS A 216 2.40 6.12 8.99
CA LYS A 216 3.01 4.95 8.34
C LYS A 216 4.51 4.86 8.57
N ILE A 217 5.25 5.98 8.48
CA ILE A 217 6.71 5.99 8.59
C ILE A 217 7.24 6.18 10.02
N ALA A 218 6.47 6.78 10.92
CA ALA A 218 6.89 7.06 12.29
C ALA A 218 7.44 5.85 13.06
N PRO A 219 6.82 4.64 13.02
CA PRO A 219 7.39 3.48 13.71
C PRO A 219 8.79 3.09 13.23
N ALA A 220 9.05 3.22 11.94
CA ALA A 220 10.36 2.91 11.37
C ALA A 220 11.41 3.96 11.76
N LEU A 221 11.06 5.24 11.76
CA LEU A 221 11.91 6.32 12.25
C LEU A 221 12.32 6.09 13.70
N GLU A 222 11.37 5.73 14.56
CA GLU A 222 11.62 5.42 15.96
C GLU A 222 12.58 4.23 16.14
N ALA A 223 12.33 3.13 15.41
CA ALA A 223 13.17 1.94 15.44
C ALA A 223 14.60 2.21 14.93
N LEU A 224 14.77 3.18 14.03
CA LEU A 224 16.06 3.60 13.49
C LEU A 224 16.70 4.80 14.23
N GLY A 225 16.27 5.07 15.46
CA GLY A 225 16.89 6.05 16.35
C GLY A 225 16.45 7.50 16.13
N ARG A 226 15.40 7.76 15.37
CA ARG A 226 14.83 9.09 15.13
C ARG A 226 13.53 9.30 15.92
N ALA A 227 13.56 9.01 17.21
CA ALA A 227 12.37 9.03 18.08
C ALA A 227 11.68 10.41 18.14
N ASP A 228 12.45 11.51 18.13
CA ASP A 228 11.89 12.87 18.15
C ASP A 228 11.13 13.19 16.85
N ALA A 229 11.70 12.84 15.70
CA ALA A 229 11.03 12.99 14.40
C ALA A 229 9.76 12.13 14.32
N ALA A 230 9.81 10.90 14.83
CA ALA A 230 8.65 10.02 14.87
C ALA A 230 7.51 10.59 15.74
N ARG A 231 7.84 11.20 16.87
CA ARG A 231 6.86 11.85 17.76
C ARG A 231 6.24 13.07 17.07
N ASP A 232 7.04 13.96 16.50
CA ASP A 232 6.59 15.16 15.79
C ASP A 232 5.64 14.79 14.63
N LEU A 233 5.96 13.77 13.84
CA LEU A 233 5.08 13.31 12.76
C LEU A 233 3.74 12.75 13.27
N ARG A 234 3.74 12.06 14.41
CA ARG A 234 2.48 11.60 15.03
C ARG A 234 1.63 12.77 15.50
N GLU A 235 2.23 13.75 16.16
CA GLU A 235 1.54 14.98 16.62
C GLU A 235 0.92 15.74 15.44
N ARG A 236 1.67 15.93 14.35
CA ARG A 236 1.15 16.55 13.10
C ARG A 236 -0.03 15.76 12.52
N ALA A 237 0.08 14.43 12.51
CA ALA A 237 -1.01 13.58 12.02
C ALA A 237 -2.26 13.66 12.90
N ASP A 238 -2.10 13.72 14.21
CA ASP A 238 -3.20 13.84 15.17
C ASP A 238 -3.93 15.17 15.01
N ILE A 239 -3.21 16.31 14.84
CA ILE A 239 -3.80 17.62 14.53
C ILE A 239 -4.67 17.56 13.27
N ILE A 240 -4.23 16.88 12.22
CA ILE A 240 -5.00 16.76 10.97
C ILE A 240 -6.26 15.91 11.19
N TYR A 241 -6.16 14.80 11.92
CA TYR A 241 -7.32 13.93 12.18
C TYR A 241 -8.33 14.52 13.15
N GLU A 242 -7.89 15.36 14.11
CA GLU A 242 -8.78 16.05 15.06
C GLU A 242 -9.44 17.30 14.45
N GLY A 243 -8.85 17.88 13.43
CA GLY A 243 -9.35 19.09 12.75
C GLY A 243 -10.33 18.83 11.60
N THR A 244 -10.58 17.55 11.30
CA THR A 244 -11.57 17.09 10.30
C THR A 244 -12.77 16.46 10.96
#